data_d6db44bbd79d44c614bc5029e046de24
#
_entry.id   d6db44bbd79d44c614bc5029e046de24
#
_cell.length_a   1.000
_cell.length_b   1.000
_cell.length_c   1.000
_cell.angle_alpha   90.00
_cell.angle_beta   90.00
_cell.angle_gamma   90.00
#
_symmetry.space_group_name_H-M   'P 1'
#
loop_
_entity.id
_entity.type
_entity.pdbx_description
1 polymer ?
#
loop_
_entity_poly.entity_id
_entity_poly.type
_entity_poly.pdbx_seq_one_letter_code
_entity_poly.pdbx_strand_id
1 'polypeptide(L)'
;MSENTTANCALPLLMPAQAQKHVTVNEALMRLDGQVDLVLQSLTRITPPETVVDGLCWGVPQGAVNAWEGQGGKIAIGANGGWVFVEPGFGRRALVADQGVVAIHGGAAWVPGAITLGQHGSGLLARQLDEDVTLGAGAWFETAMAVPSGALVIGATARV
;
A
#
# COMPACT_ATOMS: atom_id res chain seq x y z
N MET A 1 6.36 16.98 14.58
CA MET A 1 6.47 17.23 13.13
C MET A 1 6.41 18.72 12.94
N SER A 2 7.23 19.33 12.08
CA SER A 2 7.15 20.77 11.83
C SER A 2 5.88 21.01 11.01
N GLU A 3 5.05 21.96 11.44
CA GLU A 3 3.78 22.31 10.78
C GLU A 3 3.92 22.79 9.32
N ASN A 4 5.14 22.91 8.82
CA ASN A 4 5.47 23.54 7.53
C ASN A 4 6.14 22.61 6.53
N THR A 5 6.07 21.28 6.72
CA THR A 5 6.64 20.31 5.78
C THR A 5 5.70 19.13 5.56
N THR A 6 5.83 18.46 4.40
CA THR A 6 5.12 17.21 4.12
C THR A 6 5.63 16.05 4.99
N ALA A 7 4.80 15.02 5.17
CA ALA A 7 5.03 13.96 6.15
C ALA A 7 6.15 12.98 5.78
N ASN A 8 6.29 12.62 4.49
CA ASN A 8 7.23 11.58 4.04
C ASN A 8 8.57 12.18 3.57
N CYS A 9 8.52 13.14 2.66
CA CYS A 9 9.71 13.71 2.03
C CYS A 9 10.19 15.02 2.68
N ALA A 10 9.49 15.50 3.72
CA ALA A 10 9.79 16.77 4.39
C ALA A 10 9.86 17.98 3.43
N LEU A 11 9.06 17.98 2.36
CA LEU A 11 9.00 19.07 1.39
C LEU A 11 8.43 20.31 2.07
N PRO A 12 9.07 21.49 1.94
CA PRO A 12 8.59 22.70 2.57
C PRO A 12 7.25 23.14 1.96
N LEU A 13 6.28 23.45 2.83
CA LEU A 13 4.98 23.97 2.44
C LEU A 13 5.00 25.49 2.35
N LEU A 14 4.26 26.04 1.41
CA LEU A 14 4.12 27.49 1.27
C LEU A 14 3.30 28.08 2.43
N MET A 15 3.79 29.14 3.02
CA MET A 15 3.07 29.88 4.05
C MET A 15 1.95 30.75 3.45
N PRO A 16 0.87 31.03 4.20
CA PRO A 16 -0.23 31.87 3.76
C PRO A 16 0.24 33.31 3.55
N ALA A 17 0.59 33.70 2.33
CA ALA A 17 1.04 35.06 2.04
C ALA A 17 0.50 35.65 0.72
N GLN A 18 -0.10 34.86 -0.18
CA GLN A 18 -0.58 35.34 -1.46
C GLN A 18 -1.86 34.60 -1.90
N ALA A 19 -2.99 35.31 -1.94
CA ALA A 19 -4.23 34.97 -2.65
C ALA A 19 -4.44 33.46 -2.94
N GLN A 20 -4.53 32.61 -1.92
CA GLN A 20 -4.85 31.17 -1.97
C GLN A 20 -3.93 30.26 -2.83
N LYS A 21 -2.88 30.78 -3.46
CA LYS A 21 -1.93 29.97 -4.26
C LYS A 21 -1.27 28.87 -3.44
N HIS A 22 -1.03 29.14 -2.15
CA HIS A 22 -0.46 28.18 -1.21
C HIS A 22 -1.34 26.92 -1.07
N VAL A 23 -2.66 27.03 -1.14
CA VAL A 23 -3.58 25.87 -1.00
C VAL A 23 -3.36 24.89 -2.14
N THR A 24 -3.41 25.35 -3.40
CA THR A 24 -3.25 24.49 -4.58
C THR A 24 -1.84 23.88 -4.65
N VAL A 25 -0.81 24.66 -4.32
CA VAL A 25 0.58 24.16 -4.36
C VAL A 25 0.81 23.14 -3.23
N ASN A 26 0.36 23.43 -2.01
CA ASN A 26 0.51 22.51 -0.90
C ASN A 26 -0.27 21.22 -1.11
N GLU A 27 -1.47 21.27 -1.70
CA GLU A 27 -2.20 20.07 -2.08
C GLU A 27 -1.43 19.24 -3.11
N ALA A 28 -0.83 19.86 -4.11
CA ALA A 28 -0.01 19.18 -5.09
C ALA A 28 1.25 18.54 -4.45
N LEU A 29 1.88 19.23 -3.51
CA LEU A 29 3.02 18.69 -2.76
C LEU A 29 2.63 17.49 -1.90
N MET A 30 1.49 17.54 -1.20
CA MET A 30 0.98 16.42 -0.41
C MET A 30 0.63 15.21 -1.29
N ARG A 31 0.05 15.43 -2.47
CA ARG A 31 -0.21 14.37 -3.45
C ARG A 31 1.08 13.73 -3.97
N LEU A 32 2.11 14.55 -4.21
CA LEU A 32 3.42 14.06 -4.64
C LEU A 32 4.10 13.28 -3.52
N ASP A 33 4.10 13.81 -2.31
CA ASP A 33 4.70 13.24 -1.12
C ASP A 33 4.19 11.82 -0.82
N GLY A 34 2.87 11.61 -0.93
CA GLY A 34 2.27 10.29 -0.75
C GLY A 34 2.53 9.32 -1.90
N GLN A 35 3.08 9.77 -3.03
CA GLN A 35 3.36 8.92 -4.18
C GLN A 35 4.85 8.62 -4.40
N VAL A 36 5.75 9.34 -3.73
CA VAL A 36 7.18 9.05 -3.72
C VAL A 36 7.43 7.89 -2.78
N ASP A 37 8.16 6.87 -3.23
CA ASP A 37 8.42 5.63 -2.49
C ASP A 37 7.14 5.06 -1.84
N LEU A 38 6.08 4.94 -2.63
CA LEU A 38 4.72 4.63 -2.19
C LEU A 38 4.65 3.38 -1.31
N VAL A 39 4.19 3.58 -0.08
CA VAL A 39 3.88 2.51 0.87
C VAL A 39 2.36 2.50 1.11
N LEU A 40 1.71 1.40 0.72
CA LEU A 40 0.30 1.16 1.00
C LEU A 40 0.17 0.36 2.30
N GLN A 41 -0.51 0.90 3.28
CA GLN A 41 -0.73 0.23 4.56
C GLN A 41 -1.50 -1.08 4.40
N SER A 42 -2.46 -1.11 3.47
CA SER A 42 -3.26 -2.29 3.11
C SER A 42 -3.87 -2.13 1.73
N LEU A 43 -4.21 -3.27 1.09
CA LEU A 43 -5.01 -3.35 -0.15
C LEU A 43 -6.41 -3.92 0.09
N THR A 44 -6.68 -4.42 1.29
CA THR A 44 -7.91 -5.17 1.60
C THR A 44 -8.82 -4.49 2.61
N ARG A 45 -8.35 -3.42 3.23
CA ARG A 45 -9.11 -2.68 4.24
C ARG A 45 -10.25 -1.90 3.59
N ILE A 46 -11.50 -2.28 3.89
CA ILE A 46 -12.71 -1.66 3.34
C ILE A 46 -13.19 -0.42 4.12
N THR A 47 -12.82 -0.31 5.39
CA THR A 47 -13.20 0.81 6.26
C THR A 47 -11.99 1.68 6.54
N PRO A 48 -12.04 2.99 6.26
CA PRO A 48 -10.92 3.88 6.57
C PRO A 48 -10.58 3.85 8.07
N PRO A 49 -9.33 4.13 8.46
CA PRO A 49 -8.98 4.30 9.87
C PRO A 49 -9.75 5.50 10.46
N GLU A 50 -10.06 5.42 11.74
CA GLU A 50 -10.76 6.51 12.47
C GLU A 50 -9.92 7.78 12.54
N THR A 51 -8.61 7.61 12.69
CA THR A 51 -7.65 8.72 12.69
C THR A 51 -6.91 8.77 11.36
N VAL A 52 -7.03 9.90 10.67
CA VAL A 52 -6.27 10.16 9.46
C VAL A 52 -4.89 10.67 9.86
N VAL A 53 -3.86 9.96 9.40
CA VAL A 53 -2.45 10.35 9.61
C VAL A 53 -1.90 10.86 8.28
N ASP A 54 -1.38 12.07 8.28
CA ASP A 54 -0.83 12.69 7.08
C ASP A 54 0.32 11.86 6.50
N GLY A 55 0.32 11.70 5.17
CA GLY A 55 1.32 10.96 4.42
C GLY A 55 1.08 9.44 4.37
N LEU A 56 0.27 8.85 5.24
CA LEU A 56 -0.07 7.43 5.13
C LEU A 56 -1.00 7.17 3.94
N CYS A 57 -0.75 6.06 3.23
CA CYS A 57 -1.49 5.71 2.03
C CYS A 57 -2.14 4.32 2.12
N TRP A 58 -3.27 4.15 1.47
CA TRP A 58 -3.99 2.88 1.34
C TRP A 58 -4.42 2.65 -0.10
N GLY A 59 -4.38 1.41 -0.56
CA GLY A 59 -5.09 1.03 -1.78
C GLY A 59 -6.55 0.72 -1.44
N VAL A 60 -7.47 1.53 -1.97
CA VAL A 60 -8.89 1.40 -1.66
C VAL A 60 -9.49 0.22 -2.43
N PRO A 61 -9.99 -0.84 -1.75
CA PRO A 61 -10.64 -1.96 -2.43
C PRO A 61 -12.01 -1.58 -2.96
N GLN A 62 -12.54 -2.42 -3.86
CA GLN A 62 -13.94 -2.29 -4.27
C GLN A 62 -14.86 -2.57 -3.07
N GLY A 63 -15.97 -1.83 -2.99
CA GLY A 63 -16.91 -1.95 -1.88
C GLY A 63 -16.46 -1.27 -0.58
N ALA A 64 -15.46 -0.41 -0.64
CA ALA A 64 -15.06 0.41 0.49
C ALA A 64 -16.21 1.34 0.93
N VAL A 65 -16.26 1.63 2.23
CA VAL A 65 -17.37 2.34 2.87
C VAL A 65 -16.91 3.65 3.51
N ASN A 66 -17.86 4.42 4.05
CA ASN A 66 -17.64 5.68 4.74
C ASN A 66 -16.90 6.71 3.83
N ALA A 67 -15.86 7.34 4.35
CA ALA A 67 -15.09 8.35 3.59
C ALA A 67 -14.41 7.80 2.31
N TRP A 68 -14.39 6.48 2.12
CA TRP A 68 -13.83 5.83 0.92
C TRP A 68 -14.89 5.31 -0.04
N GLU A 69 -16.16 5.52 0.24
CA GLU A 69 -17.26 5.09 -0.65
C GLU A 69 -17.10 5.69 -2.04
N GLY A 70 -17.24 4.86 -3.08
CA GLY A 70 -17.05 5.26 -4.48
C GLY A 70 -15.60 5.52 -4.91
N GLN A 71 -14.60 5.29 -4.04
CA GLN A 71 -13.19 5.50 -4.35
C GLN A 71 -12.42 4.19 -4.65
N GLY A 72 -13.13 3.08 -4.87
CA GLY A 72 -12.52 1.80 -5.17
C GLY A 72 -11.51 1.85 -6.33
N GLY A 73 -10.35 1.20 -6.15
CA GLY A 73 -9.23 1.20 -7.11
C GLY A 73 -8.25 2.35 -6.96
N LYS A 74 -8.58 3.40 -6.19
CA LYS A 74 -7.70 4.55 -5.98
C LYS A 74 -6.73 4.34 -4.81
N ILE A 75 -5.74 5.21 -4.74
CA ILE A 75 -4.89 5.40 -3.57
C ILE A 75 -5.54 6.49 -2.71
N ALA A 76 -5.83 6.18 -1.45
CA ALA A 76 -6.22 7.17 -0.45
C ALA A 76 -4.97 7.64 0.30
N ILE A 77 -4.69 8.93 0.27
CA ILE A 77 -3.57 9.58 0.96
C ILE A 77 -4.15 10.42 2.10
N GLY A 78 -3.69 10.20 3.32
CA GLY A 78 -4.03 11.06 4.44
C GLY A 78 -3.40 12.43 4.29
N ALA A 79 -4.20 13.49 4.41
CA ALA A 79 -3.72 14.87 4.33
C ALA A 79 -4.67 15.81 5.08
N ASN A 80 -4.14 16.63 5.99
CA ASN A 80 -4.89 17.62 6.75
C ASN A 80 -6.14 17.07 7.47
N GLY A 81 -6.04 15.87 8.02
CA GLY A 81 -7.13 15.19 8.70
C GLY A 81 -8.23 14.65 7.77
N GLY A 82 -8.02 14.67 6.45
CA GLY A 82 -8.91 14.15 5.42
C GLY A 82 -8.20 13.24 4.42
N TRP A 83 -8.87 12.94 3.31
CA TRP A 83 -8.37 12.03 2.28
C TRP A 83 -8.21 12.72 0.94
N VAL A 84 -7.05 12.51 0.32
CA VAL A 84 -6.80 12.86 -1.08
C VAL A 84 -6.75 11.56 -1.87
N PHE A 85 -7.53 11.47 -2.96
CA PHE A 85 -7.59 10.28 -3.79
C PHE A 85 -6.82 10.46 -5.09
N VAL A 86 -6.02 9.45 -5.44
CA VAL A 86 -5.21 9.45 -6.67
C VAL A 86 -5.41 8.13 -7.41
N GLU A 87 -5.62 8.18 -8.70
CA GLU A 87 -5.69 6.98 -9.54
C GLU A 87 -4.27 6.46 -9.82
N PRO A 88 -3.97 5.19 -9.49
CA PRO A 88 -2.70 4.60 -9.84
C PRO A 88 -2.65 4.30 -11.33
N GLY A 89 -1.59 4.73 -12.00
CA GLY A 89 -1.33 4.35 -13.38
C GLY A 89 -0.82 2.90 -13.50
N PHE A 90 -0.93 2.32 -14.71
CA PHE A 90 -0.29 1.05 -15.03
C PHE A 90 1.21 1.07 -14.73
N GLY A 91 1.72 -0.01 -14.13
CA GLY A 91 3.12 -0.14 -13.75
C GLY A 91 3.53 0.59 -12.47
N ARG A 92 2.60 1.31 -11.80
CA ARG A 92 2.87 1.90 -10.48
C ARG A 92 3.29 0.81 -9.51
N ARG A 93 4.35 1.06 -8.75
CA ARG A 93 4.85 0.15 -7.71
C ARG A 93 4.56 0.71 -6.33
N ALA A 94 4.31 -0.18 -5.38
CA ALA A 94 4.13 0.14 -3.98
C ALA A 94 4.63 -1.01 -3.10
N LEU A 95 5.15 -0.69 -1.92
CA LEU A 95 5.26 -1.68 -0.84
C LEU A 95 3.89 -1.81 -0.16
N VAL A 96 3.41 -3.02 0.02
CA VAL A 96 2.18 -3.32 0.78
C VAL A 96 2.59 -3.73 2.19
N ALA A 97 2.40 -2.84 3.16
CA ALA A 97 3.00 -2.96 4.49
C ALA A 97 2.46 -4.15 5.29
N ASP A 98 1.14 -4.39 5.24
CA ASP A 98 0.47 -5.50 5.94
C ASP A 98 0.81 -6.88 5.36
N GLN A 99 1.38 -6.93 4.15
CA GLN A 99 1.76 -8.17 3.47
C GLN A 99 3.29 -8.33 3.32
N GLY A 100 4.06 -7.27 3.55
CA GLY A 100 5.52 -7.27 3.40
C GLY A 100 6.00 -7.51 1.96
N VAL A 101 5.16 -7.21 0.95
CA VAL A 101 5.48 -7.48 -0.46
C VAL A 101 5.36 -6.23 -1.31
N VAL A 102 6.12 -6.18 -2.40
CA VAL A 102 5.92 -5.17 -3.43
C VAL A 102 4.71 -5.56 -4.30
N ALA A 103 3.88 -4.60 -4.63
CA ALA A 103 2.80 -4.75 -5.60
C ALA A 103 3.04 -3.88 -6.83
N ILE A 104 2.59 -4.34 -7.99
CA ILE A 104 2.54 -3.56 -9.24
C ILE A 104 1.08 -3.38 -9.62
N HIS A 105 0.69 -2.15 -9.98
CA HIS A 105 -0.65 -1.87 -10.47
C HIS A 105 -0.77 -2.26 -11.95
N GLY A 106 -1.68 -3.18 -12.26
CA GLY A 106 -1.91 -3.74 -13.60
C GLY A 106 -2.85 -2.93 -14.49
N GLY A 107 -3.20 -1.69 -14.09
CA GLY A 107 -4.19 -0.86 -14.77
C GLY A 107 -5.60 -0.96 -14.18
N ALA A 108 -6.00 -2.15 -13.71
CA ALA A 108 -7.30 -2.36 -13.07
C ALA A 108 -7.20 -2.66 -11.56
N ALA A 109 -6.12 -3.34 -11.15
CA ALA A 109 -5.91 -3.75 -9.76
C ALA A 109 -4.43 -3.84 -9.43
N TRP A 110 -4.14 -3.81 -8.14
CA TRP A 110 -2.82 -4.12 -7.59
C TRP A 110 -2.56 -5.63 -7.62
N VAL A 111 -1.36 -6.02 -8.02
CA VAL A 111 -0.90 -7.42 -8.05
C VAL A 111 0.23 -7.57 -7.02
N PRO A 112 -0.09 -8.03 -5.78
CA PRO A 112 0.91 -8.20 -4.74
C PRO A 112 1.90 -9.31 -5.10
N GLY A 113 3.18 -9.10 -4.79
CA GLY A 113 4.26 -10.04 -5.09
C GLY A 113 4.74 -10.01 -6.54
N ALA A 114 4.19 -9.14 -7.40
CA ALA A 114 4.63 -9.05 -8.79
C ALA A 114 6.06 -8.51 -8.88
N ILE A 115 6.94 -9.29 -9.52
CA ILE A 115 8.29 -8.88 -9.91
C ILE A 115 8.24 -8.26 -11.30
N THR A 116 7.54 -8.92 -12.22
CA THR A 116 7.24 -8.42 -13.55
C THR A 116 5.74 -8.53 -13.81
N LEU A 117 5.20 -7.62 -14.59
CA LEU A 117 3.79 -7.64 -14.99
C LEU A 117 3.68 -7.13 -16.42
N GLY A 118 3.28 -8.01 -17.33
CA GLY A 118 3.01 -7.66 -18.72
C GLY A 118 1.62 -7.05 -18.87
N GLN A 119 1.44 -6.30 -19.95
CA GLN A 119 0.19 -5.59 -20.26
C GLN A 119 -1.03 -6.52 -20.33
N HIS A 120 -0.84 -7.80 -20.65
CA HIS A 120 -1.89 -8.81 -20.74
C HIS A 120 -1.94 -9.76 -19.52
N GLY A 121 -1.39 -9.35 -18.39
CA GLY A 121 -1.45 -10.08 -17.13
C GLY A 121 -0.41 -11.20 -16.97
N SER A 122 0.47 -11.43 -17.97
CA SER A 122 1.60 -12.34 -17.79
C SER A 122 2.64 -11.72 -16.85
N GLY A 123 3.27 -12.53 -16.02
CA GLY A 123 4.28 -12.01 -15.10
C GLY A 123 4.88 -13.07 -14.19
N LEU A 124 5.93 -12.66 -13.48
CA LEU A 124 6.53 -13.44 -12.41
C LEU A 124 6.05 -12.88 -11.07
N LEU A 125 5.51 -13.74 -10.23
CA LEU A 125 5.12 -13.43 -8.85
C LEU A 125 6.08 -14.12 -7.90
N ALA A 126 6.51 -13.43 -6.84
CA ALA A 126 7.21 -14.02 -5.72
C ALA A 126 6.50 -13.64 -4.42
N ARG A 127 6.37 -14.61 -3.53
CA ARG A 127 5.77 -14.43 -2.20
C ARG A 127 6.59 -15.16 -1.16
N GLN A 128 6.56 -14.67 0.05
CA GLN A 128 6.99 -15.34 1.25
C GLN A 128 5.74 -15.75 2.03
N LEU A 129 5.79 -16.95 2.59
CA LEU A 129 4.80 -17.43 3.54
C LEU A 129 5.56 -17.76 4.82
N ASP A 130 5.10 -17.27 5.95
CA ASP A 130 5.65 -17.52 7.28
C ASP A 130 4.54 -17.89 8.23
N GLU A 131 4.84 -18.77 9.15
CA GLU A 131 3.93 -19.24 10.19
C GLU A 131 4.72 -19.52 11.46
N ASP A 132 4.21 -19.00 12.57
CA ASP A 132 4.72 -19.36 13.90
C ASP A 132 4.13 -20.69 14.34
N VAL A 133 5.01 -21.63 14.63
CA VAL A 133 4.66 -22.98 14.96
C VAL A 133 5.07 -23.30 16.38
N THR A 134 4.12 -23.72 17.22
CA THR A 134 4.42 -24.22 18.56
C THR A 134 4.90 -25.67 18.48
N LEU A 135 6.18 -25.89 18.81
CA LEU A 135 6.74 -27.24 18.86
C LEU A 135 6.20 -27.99 20.06
N GLY A 136 5.53 -29.11 19.81
CA GLY A 136 5.05 -30.06 20.83
C GLY A 136 5.88 -31.35 20.84
N ALA A 137 5.65 -32.20 21.84
CA ALA A 137 6.20 -33.56 21.84
C ALA A 137 5.52 -34.40 20.77
N GLY A 138 6.26 -34.79 19.73
CA GLY A 138 5.71 -35.59 18.62
C GLY A 138 6.75 -35.70 17.50
N ALA A 139 6.54 -36.62 16.58
CA ALA A 139 7.45 -36.87 15.46
C ALA A 139 7.23 -35.88 14.29
N TRP A 140 6.05 -35.34 14.15
CA TRP A 140 5.67 -34.40 13.10
C TRP A 140 4.40 -33.65 13.49
N PHE A 141 4.16 -32.53 12.84
CA PHE A 141 2.87 -31.86 12.85
C PHE A 141 2.65 -31.14 11.53
N GLU A 142 1.40 -30.86 11.20
CA GLU A 142 1.02 -30.15 9.97
C GLU A 142 0.88 -28.67 10.25
N THR A 143 1.38 -27.83 9.32
CA THR A 143 1.19 -26.38 9.35
C THR A 143 -0.07 -26.00 8.58
N ALA A 144 -0.67 -24.86 8.88
CA ALA A 144 -1.77 -24.31 8.10
C ALA A 144 -1.31 -23.69 6.78
N MET A 145 0.00 -23.51 6.62
CA MET A 145 0.60 -22.93 5.43
C MET A 145 0.38 -23.80 4.19
N ALA A 146 -0.31 -23.27 3.19
CA ALA A 146 -0.54 -23.94 1.94
C ALA A 146 0.26 -23.28 0.80
N VAL A 147 1.11 -24.05 0.14
CA VAL A 147 1.78 -23.61 -1.09
C VAL A 147 0.77 -23.67 -2.25
N PRO A 148 0.51 -22.56 -2.98
CA PRO A 148 -0.43 -22.57 -4.09
C PRO A 148 -0.04 -23.58 -5.16
N SER A 149 -1.06 -24.21 -5.80
CA SER A 149 -0.83 -25.10 -6.92
C SER A 149 -0.08 -24.40 -8.05
N GLY A 150 0.93 -25.06 -8.62
CA GLY A 150 1.77 -24.49 -9.68
C GLY A 150 2.88 -23.56 -9.19
N ALA A 151 3.03 -23.34 -7.88
CA ALA A 151 4.13 -22.57 -7.34
C ALA A 151 5.43 -23.38 -7.32
N LEU A 152 6.55 -22.71 -7.62
CA LEU A 152 7.89 -23.25 -7.43
C LEU A 152 8.39 -22.82 -6.05
N VAL A 153 8.65 -23.77 -5.16
CA VAL A 153 9.29 -23.52 -3.87
C VAL A 153 10.79 -23.35 -4.08
N ILE A 154 11.30 -22.14 -3.83
CA ILE A 154 12.72 -21.80 -3.98
C ILE A 154 13.52 -22.19 -2.72
N GLY A 155 12.87 -22.16 -1.57
CA GLY A 155 13.51 -22.54 -0.29
C GLY A 155 12.49 -22.61 0.83
N ALA A 156 12.84 -23.36 1.87
CA ALA A 156 12.15 -23.41 3.15
C ALA A 156 13.18 -23.32 4.26
N THR A 157 12.90 -22.49 5.26
CA THR A 157 13.77 -22.32 6.44
C THR A 157 12.93 -22.42 7.70
N ALA A 158 13.51 -22.95 8.75
CA ALA A 158 12.92 -22.93 10.08
C ALA A 158 13.91 -22.26 11.05
N ARG A 159 13.36 -21.53 12.00
CA ARG A 159 14.11 -20.92 13.10
C ARG A 159 13.48 -21.39 14.41
N VAL A 160 14.29 -21.89 15.33
CA VAL A 160 13.91 -22.32 16.67
C VAL A 160 14.36 -21.26 17.69
#